data_c3229e09cf4ce095659795408ee6daa0
#
_entry.id   c3229e09cf4ce095659795408ee6daa0
#
_cell.length_a   1.000
_cell.length_b   1.000
_cell.length_c   1.000
_cell.angle_alpha   90.00
_cell.angle_beta   90.00
_cell.angle_gamma   90.00
#
_symmetry.space_group_name_H-M   'P 1'
#
loop_
_entity.id
_entity.type
_entity.pdbx_description
1 polymer ?
#
loop_
_entity_poly.entity_id
_entity_poly.type
_entity_poly.pdbx_seq_one_letter_code
_entity_poly.pdbx_strand_id
1 'polypeptide(L)'
;FGRLMAVFLWIYGFMSPVAGMVADRVNRKWLIVGSLFVWSFVTLMMGYCTDFNQIYYLRALMGVSEALYIPAGLSLITDYHQEKTRSLAVGIHMTGLYVGQALGGFGATVASAYTWETTFHWFGIIGIAYSVVLIIFLHDKKDHVEQAVKLENYPKENPISGAFKGLGMLFTNIAFWIILLYFATPSLPGWATKNWLPTLFAENLSLD
;
A
#
# COMPACT_ATOMS: atom_id res chain seq x y z
N PHE A 1 19.52 -5.68 6.50
CA PHE A 1 18.48 -4.65 6.38
C PHE A 1 18.04 -4.46 4.93
N GLY A 2 18.93 -4.20 3.96
CA GLY A 2 18.60 -3.94 2.55
C GLY A 2 17.74 -5.04 1.89
N ARG A 3 17.97 -6.32 2.18
CA ARG A 3 17.15 -7.43 1.66
C ARG A 3 15.69 -7.37 2.13
N LEU A 4 15.44 -6.95 3.37
CA LEU A 4 14.08 -6.82 3.92
C LEU A 4 13.30 -5.66 3.26
N MET A 5 13.99 -4.58 2.90
CA MET A 5 13.39 -3.47 2.16
C MET A 5 13.16 -3.86 0.70
N ALA A 6 14.12 -4.52 0.07
CA ALA A 6 14.05 -4.92 -1.32
C ALA A 6 12.90 -5.90 -1.59
N VAL A 7 12.74 -6.95 -0.77
CA VAL A 7 11.68 -7.95 -0.98
C VAL A 7 10.29 -7.31 -0.93
N PHE A 8 10.04 -6.42 0.02
CA PHE A 8 8.79 -5.71 0.12
C PHE A 8 8.52 -4.88 -1.15
N LEU A 9 9.49 -4.05 -1.57
CA LEU A 9 9.33 -3.17 -2.72
C LEU A 9 9.16 -3.93 -4.04
N TRP A 10 9.92 -5.00 -4.24
CA TRP A 10 9.78 -5.83 -5.43
C TRP A 10 8.39 -6.47 -5.52
N ILE A 11 7.94 -7.09 -4.43
CA ILE A 11 6.63 -7.73 -4.42
C ILE A 11 5.51 -6.70 -4.54
N TYR A 12 5.59 -5.57 -3.83
CA TYR A 12 4.67 -4.47 -3.97
C TYR A 12 4.59 -3.98 -5.43
N GLY A 13 5.73 -3.75 -6.07
CA GLY A 13 5.80 -3.30 -7.46
C GLY A 13 5.19 -4.29 -8.45
N PHE A 14 5.52 -5.59 -8.33
CA PHE A 14 4.95 -6.63 -9.19
C PHE A 14 3.46 -6.85 -8.94
N MET A 15 3.01 -6.71 -7.72
CA MET A 15 1.60 -6.87 -7.37
C MET A 15 0.73 -5.66 -7.73
N SER A 16 1.30 -4.46 -7.86
CA SER A 16 0.54 -3.22 -8.12
C SER A 16 -0.32 -3.29 -9.39
N PRO A 17 0.15 -3.76 -10.56
CA PRO A 17 -0.71 -3.93 -11.73
C PRO A 17 -1.84 -4.95 -11.51
N VAL A 18 -1.55 -6.03 -10.80
CA VAL A 18 -2.54 -7.06 -10.44
C VAL A 18 -3.59 -6.46 -9.48
N ALA A 19 -3.14 -5.69 -8.52
CA ALA A 19 -3.98 -5.00 -7.55
C ALA A 19 -4.97 -4.03 -8.22
N GLY A 20 -4.53 -3.29 -9.23
CA GLY A 20 -5.40 -2.44 -10.05
C GLY A 20 -6.53 -3.24 -10.69
N MET A 21 -6.18 -4.37 -11.36
CA MET A 21 -7.18 -5.24 -11.99
C MET A 21 -8.17 -5.87 -10.99
N VAL A 22 -7.70 -6.19 -9.78
CA VAL A 22 -8.54 -6.73 -8.70
C VAL A 22 -9.47 -5.63 -8.17
N ALA A 23 -8.96 -4.41 -7.96
CA ALA A 23 -9.74 -3.27 -7.48
C ALA A 23 -10.90 -2.88 -8.42
N ASP A 24 -10.75 -3.15 -9.73
CA ASP A 24 -11.81 -2.91 -10.71
C ASP A 24 -12.95 -3.94 -10.68
N ARG A 25 -12.72 -5.11 -10.04
CA ARG A 25 -13.65 -6.25 -10.09
C ARG A 25 -14.23 -6.63 -8.74
N VAL A 26 -13.60 -6.21 -7.66
CA VAL A 26 -13.98 -6.57 -6.29
C VAL A 26 -14.56 -5.34 -5.58
N ASN A 27 -15.45 -5.59 -4.63
CA ASN A 27 -15.96 -4.53 -3.76
C ASN A 27 -14.80 -3.84 -3.04
N ARG A 28 -14.65 -2.53 -3.27
CA ARG A 28 -13.51 -1.74 -2.82
C ARG A 28 -13.43 -1.62 -1.31
N LYS A 29 -14.57 -1.57 -0.62
CA LYS A 29 -14.62 -1.61 0.84
C LYS A 29 -13.89 -2.83 1.39
N TRP A 30 -14.25 -4.01 0.92
CA TRP A 30 -13.66 -5.26 1.41
C TRP A 30 -12.19 -5.41 1.02
N LEU A 31 -11.80 -4.85 -0.11
CA LEU A 31 -10.41 -4.84 -0.54
C LEU A 31 -9.56 -3.93 0.37
N ILE A 32 -10.06 -2.73 0.70
CA ILE A 32 -9.39 -1.81 1.62
C ILE A 32 -9.30 -2.39 3.03
N VAL A 33 -10.42 -2.87 3.57
CA VAL A 33 -10.47 -3.43 4.93
C VAL A 33 -9.62 -4.69 5.03
N GLY A 34 -9.75 -5.59 4.04
CA GLY A 34 -8.99 -6.83 4.01
C GLY A 34 -7.48 -6.61 3.89
N SER A 35 -7.06 -5.69 3.02
CA SER A 35 -5.64 -5.35 2.89
C SER A 35 -5.08 -4.77 4.19
N LEU A 36 -5.79 -3.83 4.82
CA LEU A 36 -5.40 -3.25 6.10
C LEU A 36 -5.33 -4.30 7.21
N PHE A 37 -6.32 -5.18 7.30
CA PHE A 37 -6.32 -6.26 8.28
C PHE A 37 -5.12 -7.19 8.10
N VAL A 38 -4.86 -7.65 6.86
CA VAL A 38 -3.76 -8.58 6.57
C VAL A 38 -2.42 -7.93 6.88
N TRP A 39 -2.17 -6.71 6.42
CA TRP A 39 -0.88 -6.07 6.69
C TRP A 39 -0.68 -5.78 8.19
N SER A 40 -1.75 -5.39 8.92
CA SER A 40 -1.69 -5.15 10.36
C SER A 40 -1.45 -6.44 11.14
N PHE A 41 -2.08 -7.54 10.72
CA PHE A 41 -1.84 -8.86 11.26
C PHE A 41 -0.40 -9.33 11.00
N VAL A 42 0.11 -9.11 9.79
CA VAL A 42 1.50 -9.40 9.44
C VAL A 42 2.46 -8.56 10.29
N THR A 43 2.15 -7.28 10.51
CA THR A 43 2.92 -6.42 11.41
C THR A 43 2.94 -6.97 12.83
N LEU A 44 1.79 -7.39 13.35
CA LEU A 44 1.70 -8.04 14.66
C LEU A 44 2.57 -9.30 14.73
N MET A 45 2.51 -10.15 13.70
CA MET A 45 3.29 -11.39 13.63
C MET A 45 4.80 -11.13 13.56
N MET A 46 5.24 -10.02 12.94
CA MET A 46 6.66 -9.66 12.93
C MET A 46 7.22 -9.45 14.35
N GLY A 47 6.41 -8.99 15.29
CA GLY A 47 6.82 -8.86 16.70
C GLY A 47 7.09 -10.20 17.41
N TYR A 48 6.65 -11.32 16.86
CA TYR A 48 6.91 -12.67 17.40
C TYR A 48 8.04 -13.41 16.68
N CYS A 49 8.65 -12.79 15.66
CA CYS A 49 9.70 -13.43 14.88
C CYS A 49 11.00 -13.50 15.64
N THR A 50 11.63 -14.67 15.60
CA THR A 50 12.94 -14.94 16.18
C THR A 50 14.03 -15.16 15.13
N ASP A 51 13.66 -15.29 13.85
CA ASP A 51 14.58 -15.57 12.76
C ASP A 51 14.39 -14.60 11.58
N PHE A 52 15.49 -14.30 10.90
CA PHE A 52 15.50 -13.41 9.73
C PHE A 52 14.56 -13.86 8.62
N ASN A 53 14.50 -15.17 8.35
CA ASN A 53 13.68 -15.71 7.27
C ASN A 53 12.17 -15.51 7.55
N GLN A 54 11.76 -15.61 8.82
CA GLN A 54 10.37 -15.33 9.21
C GLN A 54 9.99 -13.89 8.86
N ILE A 55 10.81 -12.93 9.27
CA ILE A 55 10.60 -11.51 8.95
C ILE A 55 10.61 -11.29 7.43
N TYR A 56 11.51 -11.97 6.71
CA TYR A 56 11.61 -11.84 5.25
C TYR A 56 10.34 -12.27 4.53
N TYR A 57 9.76 -13.42 4.89
CA TYR A 57 8.51 -13.91 4.31
C TYR A 57 7.30 -13.05 4.71
N LEU A 58 7.25 -12.58 5.95
CA LEU A 58 6.21 -11.65 6.40
C LEU A 58 6.30 -10.31 5.65
N ARG A 59 7.50 -9.80 5.39
CA ARG A 59 7.70 -8.61 4.54
C ARG A 59 7.22 -8.82 3.11
N ALA A 60 7.45 -10.01 2.56
CA ALA A 60 6.92 -10.37 1.25
C ALA A 60 5.38 -10.35 1.24
N LEU A 61 4.75 -10.96 2.23
CA LEU A 61 3.29 -10.98 2.37
C LEU A 61 2.70 -9.58 2.59
N MET A 62 3.39 -8.74 3.36
CA MET A 62 3.04 -7.33 3.54
C MET A 62 3.01 -6.57 2.21
N GLY A 63 4.00 -6.78 1.33
CA GLY A 63 4.03 -6.18 0.00
C GLY A 63 2.83 -6.55 -0.87
N VAL A 64 2.37 -7.80 -0.80
CA VAL A 64 1.15 -8.25 -1.49
C VAL A 64 -0.08 -7.51 -0.96
N SER A 65 -0.27 -7.49 0.35
CA SER A 65 -1.47 -6.91 0.96
C SER A 65 -1.54 -5.40 0.78
N GLU A 66 -0.43 -4.71 0.95
CA GLU A 66 -0.37 -3.25 0.87
C GLU A 66 -0.55 -2.73 -0.57
N ALA A 67 -0.11 -3.50 -1.58
CA ALA A 67 -0.31 -3.15 -2.98
C ALA A 67 -1.80 -3.00 -3.35
N LEU A 68 -2.70 -3.71 -2.68
CA LEU A 68 -4.14 -3.68 -2.93
C LEU A 68 -4.82 -2.38 -2.44
N TYR A 69 -4.23 -1.72 -1.44
CA TYR A 69 -4.86 -0.57 -0.79
C TYR A 69 -4.94 0.67 -1.69
N ILE A 70 -3.82 1.09 -2.29
CA ILE A 70 -3.74 2.36 -3.03
C ILE A 70 -4.74 2.42 -4.20
N PRO A 71 -4.80 1.43 -5.12
CA PRO A 71 -5.77 1.45 -6.21
C PRO A 71 -7.21 1.49 -5.70
N ALA A 72 -7.54 0.65 -4.71
CA ALA A 72 -8.88 0.58 -4.16
C ALA A 72 -9.29 1.87 -3.43
N GLY A 73 -8.38 2.45 -2.63
CA GLY A 73 -8.61 3.69 -1.89
C GLY A 73 -8.82 4.90 -2.81
N LEU A 74 -7.94 5.08 -3.79
CA LEU A 74 -8.05 6.17 -4.75
C LEU A 74 -9.33 6.03 -5.60
N SER A 75 -9.65 4.83 -6.04
CA SER A 75 -10.87 4.56 -6.76
C SER A 75 -12.10 4.89 -5.93
N LEU A 76 -12.15 4.45 -4.67
CA LEU A 76 -13.27 4.76 -3.77
C LEU A 76 -13.44 6.27 -3.56
N ILE A 77 -12.34 7.00 -3.35
CA ILE A 77 -12.35 8.46 -3.22
C ILE A 77 -12.93 9.12 -4.48
N THR A 78 -12.48 8.68 -5.66
CA THR A 78 -12.95 9.26 -6.93
C THR A 78 -14.42 8.99 -7.19
N ASP A 79 -14.99 7.91 -6.67
CA ASP A 79 -16.42 7.59 -6.81
C ASP A 79 -17.33 8.47 -5.96
N TYR A 80 -16.84 8.85 -4.78
CA TYR A 80 -17.63 9.73 -3.89
C TYR A 80 -17.51 11.22 -4.23
N HIS A 81 -16.48 11.61 -5.02
CA HIS A 81 -16.17 13.00 -5.32
C HIS A 81 -16.35 13.34 -6.81
N GLN A 82 -17.04 14.43 -7.09
CA GLN A 82 -17.19 14.99 -8.44
C GLN A 82 -15.87 15.67 -8.88
N GLU A 83 -15.75 16.00 -10.17
CA GLU A 83 -14.54 16.61 -10.75
C GLU A 83 -13.99 17.80 -9.96
N LYS A 84 -14.88 18.67 -9.44
CA LYS A 84 -14.49 19.88 -8.68
C LYS A 84 -13.85 19.59 -7.32
N THR A 85 -14.18 18.48 -6.67
CA THR A 85 -13.73 18.14 -5.32
C THR A 85 -12.77 16.96 -5.28
N ARG A 86 -12.63 16.23 -6.39
CA ARG A 86 -11.80 15.01 -6.49
C ARG A 86 -10.33 15.28 -6.14
N SER A 87 -9.74 16.31 -6.73
CA SER A 87 -8.33 16.66 -6.48
C SER A 87 -8.08 17.02 -5.01
N LEU A 88 -9.02 17.76 -4.39
CA LEU A 88 -8.93 18.11 -2.98
C LEU A 88 -9.01 16.86 -2.09
N ALA A 89 -9.94 15.96 -2.35
CA ALA A 89 -10.10 14.72 -1.59
C ALA A 89 -8.88 13.80 -1.70
N VAL A 90 -8.32 13.67 -2.90
CA VAL A 90 -7.06 12.93 -3.11
C VAL A 90 -5.91 13.62 -2.38
N GLY A 91 -5.82 14.96 -2.43
CA GLY A 91 -4.80 15.73 -1.71
C GLY A 91 -4.87 15.51 -0.20
N ILE A 92 -6.06 15.55 0.39
CA ILE A 92 -6.27 15.27 1.82
C ILE A 92 -5.86 13.83 2.16
N HIS A 93 -6.21 12.85 1.31
CA HIS A 93 -5.79 11.47 1.48
C HIS A 93 -4.26 11.32 1.47
N MET A 94 -3.57 11.98 0.53
CA MET A 94 -2.11 11.99 0.48
C MET A 94 -1.49 12.68 1.70
N THR A 95 -2.10 13.76 2.18
CA THR A 95 -1.68 14.41 3.43
C THR A 95 -1.77 13.43 4.61
N GLY A 96 -2.86 12.68 4.73
CA GLY A 96 -3.02 11.65 5.74
C GLY A 96 -1.92 10.58 5.67
N LEU A 97 -1.52 10.17 4.47
CA LEU A 97 -0.44 9.22 4.26
C LEU A 97 0.91 9.77 4.74
N TYR A 98 1.24 11.03 4.43
CA TYR A 98 2.48 11.65 4.89
C TYR A 98 2.50 11.92 6.41
N VAL A 99 1.38 12.32 6.99
CA VAL A 99 1.22 12.45 8.45
C VAL A 99 1.42 11.08 9.12
N GLY A 100 0.82 10.02 8.56
CA GLY A 100 1.02 8.66 9.04
C GLY A 100 2.49 8.21 8.98
N GLN A 101 3.20 8.53 7.90
CA GLN A 101 4.64 8.25 7.78
C GLN A 101 5.46 9.00 8.84
N ALA A 102 5.14 10.28 9.09
CA ALA A 102 5.81 11.09 10.11
C ALA A 102 5.57 10.51 11.52
N LEU A 103 4.32 10.17 11.84
CA LEU A 103 3.97 9.53 13.11
C LEU A 103 4.61 8.14 13.26
N GLY A 104 4.73 7.39 12.16
CA GLY A 104 5.43 6.10 12.13
C GLY A 104 6.92 6.20 12.52
N GLY A 105 7.53 7.36 12.30
CA GLY A 105 8.90 7.65 12.77
C GLY A 105 9.06 7.54 14.29
N PHE A 106 8.03 7.83 15.07
CA PHE A 106 8.04 7.64 16.53
C PHE A 106 8.14 6.16 16.94
N GLY A 107 7.93 5.22 16.01
CA GLY A 107 8.15 3.80 16.26
C GLY A 107 9.58 3.48 16.67
N ALA A 108 10.57 4.20 16.16
CA ALA A 108 11.96 4.07 16.58
C ALA A 108 12.15 4.50 18.05
N THR A 109 11.49 5.60 18.47
CA THR A 109 11.52 6.08 19.86
C THR A 109 10.87 5.06 20.81
N VAL A 110 9.75 4.47 20.41
CA VAL A 110 9.11 3.38 21.19
C VAL A 110 10.01 2.16 21.28
N ALA A 111 10.66 1.79 20.17
CA ALA A 111 11.58 0.65 20.11
C ALA A 111 12.82 0.86 20.99
N SER A 112 13.32 2.09 21.09
CA SER A 112 14.45 2.41 22.00
C SER A 112 14.05 2.45 23.48
N ALA A 113 12.82 2.86 23.79
CA ALA A 113 12.32 2.92 25.15
C ALA A 113 11.90 1.54 25.71
N TYR A 114 11.43 0.66 24.85
CA TYR A 114 10.96 -0.69 25.21
C TYR A 114 11.74 -1.73 24.43
N THR A 115 11.12 -2.30 23.37
CA THR A 115 11.77 -3.22 22.43
C THR A 115 11.16 -3.03 21.03
N TRP A 116 11.83 -3.49 19.99
CA TRP A 116 11.29 -3.44 18.63
C TRP A 116 10.07 -4.36 18.46
N GLU A 117 10.04 -5.50 19.16
CA GLU A 117 8.90 -6.43 19.17
C GLU A 117 7.63 -5.73 19.71
N THR A 118 7.78 -5.00 20.81
CA THR A 118 6.69 -4.24 21.45
C THR A 118 6.10 -3.23 20.45
N THR A 119 6.96 -2.56 19.69
CA THR A 119 6.51 -1.60 18.66
C THR A 119 5.65 -2.27 17.59
N PHE A 120 6.09 -3.43 17.08
CA PHE A 120 5.33 -4.20 16.10
C PHE A 120 4.00 -4.70 16.66
N HIS A 121 3.98 -5.15 17.92
CA HIS A 121 2.74 -5.56 18.60
C HIS A 121 1.74 -4.41 18.69
N TRP A 122 2.16 -3.24 19.17
CA TRP A 122 1.27 -2.09 19.30
C TRP A 122 0.73 -1.63 17.94
N PHE A 123 1.58 -1.46 16.94
CA PHE A 123 1.13 -1.01 15.62
C PHE A 123 0.21 -2.05 14.95
N GLY A 124 0.51 -3.34 15.10
CA GLY A 124 -0.34 -4.40 14.59
C GLY A 124 -1.72 -4.41 15.25
N ILE A 125 -1.80 -4.33 16.57
CA ILE A 125 -3.07 -4.28 17.32
C ILE A 125 -3.88 -3.05 16.94
N ILE A 126 -3.28 -1.87 16.89
CA ILE A 126 -3.94 -0.61 16.51
C ILE A 126 -4.50 -0.73 15.09
N GLY A 127 -3.72 -1.27 14.14
CA GLY A 127 -4.16 -1.45 12.77
C GLY A 127 -5.31 -2.45 12.63
N ILE A 128 -5.28 -3.57 13.36
CA ILE A 128 -6.39 -4.55 13.42
C ILE A 128 -7.64 -3.89 13.99
N ALA A 129 -7.53 -3.17 15.10
CA ALA A 129 -8.66 -2.45 15.70
C ALA A 129 -9.23 -1.42 14.72
N TYR A 130 -8.37 -0.70 14.00
CA TYR A 130 -8.81 0.26 12.98
C TYR A 130 -9.49 -0.41 11.79
N SER A 131 -9.05 -1.60 11.38
CA SER A 131 -9.74 -2.36 10.31
C SER A 131 -11.17 -2.72 10.70
N VAL A 132 -11.40 -3.06 11.98
CA VAL A 132 -12.76 -3.32 12.51
C VAL A 132 -13.61 -2.04 12.48
N VAL A 133 -13.04 -0.89 12.85
CA VAL A 133 -13.74 0.40 12.73
C VAL A 133 -14.13 0.67 11.29
N LEU A 134 -13.24 0.40 10.32
CA LEU A 134 -13.54 0.58 8.90
C LEU A 134 -14.65 -0.36 8.39
N ILE A 135 -14.80 -1.55 8.93
CA ILE A 135 -15.93 -2.43 8.58
C ILE A 135 -17.27 -1.72 8.83
N ILE A 136 -17.36 -0.98 9.93
CA ILE A 136 -18.58 -0.30 10.36
C ILE A 136 -18.82 0.99 9.56
N PHE A 137 -17.79 1.81 9.41
CA PHE A 137 -17.93 3.16 8.86
C PHE A 137 -17.69 3.27 7.37
N LEU A 138 -16.90 2.39 6.76
CA LEU A 138 -16.63 2.45 5.33
C LEU A 138 -17.78 1.79 4.56
N HIS A 139 -18.33 2.53 3.60
CA HIS A 139 -19.39 2.03 2.72
C HIS A 139 -18.92 2.12 1.27
N ASP A 140 -19.32 1.16 0.47
CA ASP A 140 -19.09 1.20 -0.97
C ASP A 140 -20.24 1.90 -1.67
N LYS A 141 -19.98 2.58 -2.78
CA LYS A 141 -21.03 3.25 -3.54
C LYS A 141 -21.82 2.21 -4.33
N LYS A 142 -23.16 2.20 -4.18
CA LYS A 142 -24.05 1.21 -4.78
C LYS A 142 -23.91 1.07 -6.30
N ASP A 143 -23.55 2.16 -6.99
CA ASP A 143 -23.39 2.20 -8.45
C ASP A 143 -22.30 1.23 -8.96
N HIS A 144 -21.28 0.92 -8.15
CA HIS A 144 -20.23 -0.03 -8.53
C HIS A 144 -20.68 -1.48 -8.45
N VAL A 145 -21.52 -1.82 -7.49
CA VAL A 145 -22.08 -3.18 -7.38
C VAL A 145 -22.95 -3.47 -8.62
N GLU A 146 -23.75 -2.48 -9.07
CA GLU A 146 -24.54 -2.61 -10.29
C GLU A 146 -23.70 -2.65 -11.57
N GLN A 147 -22.60 -1.89 -11.63
CA GLN A 147 -21.68 -1.94 -12.76
C GLN A 147 -20.90 -3.26 -12.81
N ALA A 148 -20.44 -3.78 -11.68
CA ALA A 148 -19.80 -5.09 -11.59
C ALA A 148 -20.76 -6.20 -12.05
N VAL A 149 -22.02 -6.15 -11.64
CA VAL A 149 -23.06 -7.10 -12.08
C VAL A 149 -23.37 -6.95 -13.57
N LYS A 150 -23.38 -5.73 -14.12
CA LYS A 150 -23.53 -5.50 -15.56
C LYS A 150 -22.35 -6.02 -16.37
N LEU A 151 -21.11 -5.87 -15.87
CA LEU A 151 -19.91 -6.39 -16.51
C LEU A 151 -19.87 -7.94 -16.50
N GLU A 152 -20.55 -8.58 -15.56
CA GLU A 152 -20.65 -10.04 -15.50
C GLU A 152 -21.49 -10.63 -16.67
N ASN A 153 -22.34 -9.81 -17.27
CA ASN A 153 -23.17 -10.17 -18.42
C ASN A 153 -22.53 -9.89 -19.79
N TYR A 154 -21.34 -9.27 -19.84
CA TYR A 154 -20.59 -9.14 -21.10
C TYR A 154 -19.79 -10.42 -21.39
N PRO A 155 -19.55 -10.75 -22.70
CA PRO A 155 -18.74 -11.90 -23.06
C PRO A 155 -17.39 -11.80 -22.34
N LYS A 156 -17.10 -12.79 -21.49
CA LYS A 156 -15.86 -12.83 -20.72
C LYS A 156 -14.67 -13.02 -21.64
N GLU A 157 -14.05 -11.94 -22.12
CA GLU A 157 -12.64 -12.05 -22.53
C GLU A 157 -11.86 -12.63 -21.33
N ASN A 158 -10.98 -13.57 -21.61
CA ASN A 158 -10.12 -14.17 -20.58
C ASN A 158 -9.46 -13.02 -19.78
N PRO A 159 -9.67 -12.92 -18.46
CA PRO A 159 -9.19 -11.80 -17.65
C PRO A 159 -7.69 -11.56 -17.81
N ILE A 160 -6.94 -12.64 -18.01
CA ILE A 160 -5.48 -12.63 -18.20
C ILE A 160 -5.14 -12.05 -19.60
N SER A 161 -5.88 -12.43 -20.65
CA SER A 161 -5.66 -11.92 -22.00
C SER A 161 -5.95 -10.43 -22.10
N GLY A 162 -7.06 -9.95 -21.48
CA GLY A 162 -7.39 -8.53 -21.42
C GLY A 162 -6.33 -7.71 -20.67
N ALA A 163 -5.77 -8.26 -19.59
CA ALA A 163 -4.69 -7.64 -18.82
C ALA A 163 -3.40 -7.50 -19.65
N PHE A 164 -2.98 -8.57 -20.33
CA PHE A 164 -1.79 -8.52 -21.20
C PHE A 164 -1.96 -7.56 -22.38
N LYS A 165 -3.15 -7.50 -22.96
CA LYS A 165 -3.48 -6.54 -24.01
C LYS A 165 -3.44 -5.10 -23.50
N GLY A 166 -4.00 -4.85 -22.30
CA GLY A 166 -3.93 -3.54 -21.64
C GLY A 166 -2.49 -3.12 -21.31
N LEU A 167 -1.68 -4.01 -20.76
CA LEU A 167 -0.24 -3.77 -20.52
C LEU A 167 0.49 -3.47 -21.82
N GLY A 168 0.23 -4.23 -22.88
CA GLY A 168 0.82 -3.97 -24.20
C GLY A 168 0.51 -2.57 -24.73
N MET A 169 -0.75 -2.11 -24.59
CA MET A 169 -1.12 -0.74 -24.96
C MET A 169 -0.44 0.33 -24.11
N LEU A 170 -0.24 0.09 -22.82
CA LEU A 170 0.50 1.02 -21.95
C LEU A 170 1.96 1.13 -22.36
N PHE A 171 2.64 0.03 -22.59
CA PHE A 171 4.07 0.03 -22.96
C PHE A 171 4.35 0.60 -24.33
N THR A 172 3.38 0.62 -25.25
CA THR A 172 3.51 1.26 -26.57
C THR A 172 3.26 2.79 -26.52
N ASN A 173 2.71 3.31 -25.42
CA ASN A 173 2.41 4.73 -25.29
C ASN A 173 3.59 5.50 -24.68
N ILE A 174 4.16 6.42 -25.47
CA ILE A 174 5.30 7.25 -25.01
C ILE A 174 4.96 8.12 -23.80
N ALA A 175 3.72 8.61 -23.69
CA ALA A 175 3.29 9.40 -22.53
C ALA A 175 3.35 8.60 -21.23
N PHE A 176 3.08 7.28 -21.29
CA PHE A 176 3.23 6.39 -20.15
C PHE A 176 4.68 6.38 -19.64
N TRP A 177 5.66 6.26 -20.52
CA TRP A 177 7.07 6.24 -20.15
C TRP A 177 7.55 7.58 -19.58
N ILE A 178 7.10 8.70 -20.15
CA ILE A 178 7.42 10.04 -19.63
C ILE A 178 6.90 10.20 -18.20
N ILE A 179 5.64 9.82 -17.94
CA ILE A 179 5.03 9.89 -16.61
C ILE A 179 5.73 8.93 -15.65
N LEU A 180 6.02 7.71 -16.09
CA LEU A 180 6.73 6.71 -15.28
C LEU A 180 8.10 7.25 -14.83
N LEU A 181 8.90 7.77 -15.76
CA LEU A 181 10.21 8.35 -15.45
C LEU A 181 10.10 9.58 -14.56
N TYR A 182 9.11 10.45 -14.78
CA TYR A 182 8.86 11.61 -13.95
C TYR A 182 8.63 11.24 -12.48
N PHE A 183 7.90 10.18 -12.20
CA PHE A 183 7.67 9.70 -10.83
C PHE A 183 8.82 8.84 -10.30
N ALA A 184 9.46 8.04 -11.12
CA ALA A 184 10.54 7.15 -10.70
C ALA A 184 11.82 7.93 -10.31
N THR A 185 12.18 8.97 -11.08
CA THR A 185 13.42 9.72 -10.87
C THR A 185 13.55 10.35 -9.48
N PRO A 186 12.57 11.10 -8.96
CA PRO A 186 12.66 11.66 -7.61
C PRO A 186 12.42 10.61 -6.51
N SER A 187 11.75 9.50 -6.82
CA SER A 187 11.47 8.45 -5.84
C SER A 187 12.72 7.69 -5.40
N LEU A 188 13.67 7.47 -6.31
CA LEU A 188 14.93 6.76 -6.01
C LEU A 188 15.74 7.42 -4.89
N PRO A 189 16.17 8.71 -5.02
CA PRO A 189 16.90 9.37 -3.95
C PRO A 189 16.05 9.56 -2.70
N GLY A 190 14.74 9.81 -2.85
CA GLY A 190 13.83 9.97 -1.72
C GLY A 190 13.74 8.70 -0.84
N TRP A 191 13.67 7.52 -1.43
CA TRP A 191 13.68 6.25 -0.72
C TRP A 191 15.04 5.95 -0.09
N ALA A 192 16.13 6.19 -0.80
CA ALA A 192 17.48 6.04 -0.26
C ALA A 192 17.68 6.92 0.97
N THR A 193 17.35 8.19 0.88
CA THR A 193 17.46 9.13 2.00
C THR A 193 16.62 8.71 3.20
N LYS A 194 15.35 8.40 3.00
CA LYS A 194 14.46 7.99 4.11
C LYS A 194 14.95 6.76 4.87
N ASN A 195 15.53 5.79 4.18
CA ASN A 195 15.93 4.53 4.80
C ASN A 195 17.33 4.54 5.39
N TRP A 196 18.25 5.34 4.82
CA TRP A 196 19.65 5.33 5.23
C TRP A 196 20.10 6.55 6.02
N LEU A 197 19.34 7.65 5.97
CA LEU A 197 19.70 8.88 6.66
C LEU A 197 19.86 8.71 8.17
N PRO A 198 18.97 7.99 8.90
CA PRO A 198 19.16 7.73 10.33
C PRO A 198 20.47 6.98 10.63
N THR A 199 20.79 5.97 9.84
CA THR A 199 22.06 5.21 9.99
C THR A 199 23.27 6.09 9.71
N LEU A 200 23.23 6.91 8.66
CA LEU A 200 24.30 7.85 8.33
C LEU A 200 24.52 8.87 9.45
N PHE A 201 23.46 9.36 10.07
CA PHE A 201 23.59 10.30 11.19
C PHE A 201 24.17 9.62 12.44
N ALA A 202 23.71 8.42 12.78
CA ALA A 202 24.25 7.67 13.89
C ALA A 202 25.75 7.38 13.70
N GLU A 203 26.16 6.95 12.50
CA GLU A 203 27.56 6.60 12.21
C GLU A 203 28.50 7.81 12.08
N ASN A 204 28.05 8.90 11.43
CA ASN A 204 28.94 10.02 11.11
C ASN A 204 28.89 11.17 12.13
N LEU A 205 27.79 11.35 12.83
CA LEU A 205 27.61 12.44 13.80
C LEU A 205 27.63 11.95 15.24
N SER A 206 27.82 10.64 15.48
CA SER A 206 27.79 10.03 16.82
C SER A 206 26.59 10.49 17.65
N LEU A 207 25.45 10.65 17.00
CA LEU A 207 24.18 10.98 17.64
C LEU A 207 23.58 9.67 18.16
N ASP A 208 23.64 9.47 19.47
CA ASP A 208 23.01 8.37 20.19
C ASP A 208 21.47 8.52 20.22
#